data_4baf4a9f2140d4554a6b68642a8bbd3f
#
_entry.id   4baf4a9f2140d4554a6b68642a8bbd3f
#
_cell.length_a   1.000
_cell.length_b   1.000
_cell.length_c   1.000
_cell.angle_alpha   90.00
_cell.angle_beta   90.00
_cell.angle_gamma   90.00
#
_symmetry.space_group_name_H-M   'P 1'
#
loop_
_entity.id
_entity.type
_entity.pdbx_description
1 polymer ?
#
loop_
_entity_poly.entity_id
_entity_poly.type
_entity_poly.pdbx_seq_one_letter_code
_entity_poly.pdbx_strand_id
1 'polypeptide(L)'
;MKGDVIVLEEHHERVAQKIVPEIIEKIKSKTTRYIITVAGESGSGKSETSKAFVDELEKHGIKSVLLGQDDYFILPPRSIDAKRREDSEWLGPHVEVKLDLLEQNLKDAINGKNEITKPLVDYNENSIEEETISLDGVEVVIAEGTYTSLLRNIDTKVFIARNRLDTLDHRQKRNRGNEVGDPFIEKVLATEHKIIAGHKQLADFVVTKDYNVVIVG
;
A
#
# COMPACT_ATOMS: atom_id res chain seq x y z
N MET A 1 -8.47 0.07 5.03
CA MET A 1 -8.96 0.98 6.11
C MET A 1 -10.38 1.38 5.81
N LYS A 2 -11.31 1.18 6.75
CA LYS A 2 -12.74 1.53 6.62
C LYS A 2 -12.91 3.06 6.69
N GLY A 3 -13.76 3.61 5.82
CA GLY A 3 -14.00 5.06 5.72
C GLY A 3 -13.00 5.82 4.82
N ASP A 4 -12.05 5.14 4.19
CA ASP A 4 -11.19 5.75 3.19
C ASP A 4 -11.89 5.91 1.83
N VAL A 5 -11.60 6.99 1.13
CA VAL A 5 -12.14 7.27 -0.20
C VAL A 5 -11.06 6.99 -1.23
N ILE A 6 -11.30 6.00 -2.09
CA ILE A 6 -10.43 5.67 -3.22
C ILE A 6 -10.98 6.37 -4.47
N VAL A 7 -10.17 7.25 -5.06
CA VAL A 7 -10.52 7.99 -6.28
C VAL A 7 -9.75 7.39 -7.46
N LEU A 8 -10.35 6.39 -8.10
CA LEU A 8 -9.77 5.76 -9.27
C LEU A 8 -9.82 6.72 -10.47
N GLU A 9 -8.67 6.94 -11.11
CA GLU A 9 -8.52 7.77 -12.30
C GLU A 9 -7.85 6.93 -13.41
N GLU A 10 -8.07 7.30 -14.67
CA GLU A 10 -7.61 6.57 -15.86
C GLU A 10 -6.10 6.22 -15.85
N HIS A 11 -5.28 7.08 -15.26
CA HIS A 11 -3.85 6.85 -15.20
C HIS A 11 -3.48 5.68 -14.25
N HIS A 12 -4.28 5.40 -13.20
CA HIS A 12 -4.10 4.22 -12.35
C HIS A 12 -4.41 2.94 -13.13
N GLU A 13 -5.48 2.95 -13.92
CA GLU A 13 -5.85 1.82 -14.79
C GLU A 13 -4.77 1.55 -15.84
N ARG A 14 -4.22 2.60 -16.48
CA ARG A 14 -3.12 2.46 -17.45
C ARG A 14 -1.87 1.83 -16.83
N VAL A 15 -1.56 2.13 -15.57
CA VAL A 15 -0.45 1.50 -14.85
C VAL A 15 -0.72 0.01 -14.66
N ALA A 16 -1.92 -0.37 -14.21
CA ALA A 16 -2.30 -1.76 -14.05
C ALA A 16 -2.26 -2.53 -15.39
N GLN A 17 -2.81 -1.97 -16.46
CA GLN A 17 -2.81 -2.53 -17.82
C GLN A 17 -1.40 -2.72 -18.40
N LYS A 18 -0.41 -1.98 -17.90
CA LYS A 18 0.99 -2.17 -18.31
C LYS A 18 1.73 -3.21 -17.47
N ILE A 19 1.50 -3.26 -16.15
CA ILE A 19 2.25 -4.13 -15.25
C ILE A 19 1.66 -5.53 -15.18
N VAL A 20 0.33 -5.65 -15.07
CA VAL A 20 -0.32 -6.97 -14.87
C VAL A 20 0.00 -7.96 -16.00
N PRO A 21 -0.06 -7.61 -17.30
CA PRO A 21 0.32 -8.53 -18.36
C PRO A 21 1.76 -9.07 -18.26
N GLU A 22 2.70 -8.27 -17.77
CA GLU A 22 4.12 -8.65 -17.61
C GLU A 22 4.33 -9.73 -16.52
N ILE A 23 3.38 -9.87 -15.60
CA ILE A 23 3.49 -10.80 -14.47
C ILE A 23 2.52 -11.98 -14.53
N ILE A 24 1.57 -12.00 -15.46
CA ILE A 24 0.55 -13.07 -15.55
C ILE A 24 1.15 -14.46 -15.64
N GLU A 25 2.15 -14.65 -16.50
CA GLU A 25 2.79 -15.97 -16.65
C GLU A 25 3.55 -16.40 -15.39
N LYS A 26 4.12 -15.43 -14.66
CA LYS A 26 4.75 -15.70 -13.37
C LYS A 26 3.69 -16.11 -12.33
N ILE A 27 2.53 -15.45 -12.31
CA ILE A 27 1.41 -15.80 -11.42
C ILE A 27 0.94 -17.23 -11.73
N LYS A 28 0.62 -17.55 -12.99
CA LYS A 28 0.09 -18.85 -13.40
C LYS A 28 1.07 -20.00 -13.20
N SER A 29 2.36 -19.75 -13.29
CA SER A 29 3.40 -20.78 -13.08
C SER A 29 3.68 -21.05 -11.60
N LYS A 30 3.23 -20.19 -10.70
CA LYS A 30 3.48 -20.34 -9.27
C LYS A 30 2.48 -21.28 -8.61
N THR A 31 2.97 -22.20 -7.79
CA THR A 31 2.14 -23.18 -7.07
C THR A 31 1.58 -22.66 -5.74
N THR A 32 2.11 -21.55 -5.25
CA THR A 32 1.63 -20.84 -4.06
C THR A 32 1.04 -19.50 -4.46
N ARG A 33 0.37 -18.80 -3.54
CA ARG A 33 -0.13 -17.46 -3.82
C ARG A 33 1.00 -16.52 -4.20
N TYR A 34 0.74 -15.69 -5.20
CA TYR A 34 1.66 -14.68 -5.70
C TYR A 34 1.52 -13.39 -4.90
N ILE A 35 2.62 -12.79 -4.50
CA ILE A 35 2.62 -11.60 -3.64
C ILE A 35 3.11 -10.39 -4.42
N ILE A 36 2.29 -9.35 -4.45
CA ILE A 36 2.64 -8.05 -5.05
C ILE A 36 2.71 -7.01 -3.93
N THR A 37 3.70 -6.14 -3.94
CA THR A 37 3.70 -4.94 -3.11
C THR A 37 3.60 -3.68 -3.95
N VAL A 38 2.81 -2.70 -3.46
CA VAL A 38 2.73 -1.35 -4.05
C VAL A 38 3.13 -0.36 -2.98
N ALA A 39 4.33 0.21 -3.12
CA ALA A 39 4.92 1.13 -2.17
C ALA A 39 5.02 2.56 -2.74
N GLY A 40 5.15 3.55 -1.86
CA GLY A 40 5.31 4.96 -2.23
C GLY A 40 4.89 5.88 -1.11
N GLU A 41 5.14 7.18 -1.24
CA GLU A 41 4.79 8.18 -0.24
C GLU A 41 3.28 8.32 -0.01
N SER A 42 2.90 8.90 1.13
CA SER A 42 1.50 9.25 1.41
C SER A 42 0.92 10.12 0.29
N GLY A 43 -0.28 9.75 -0.20
CA GLY A 43 -0.96 10.44 -1.29
C GLY A 43 -0.40 10.16 -2.70
N SER A 44 0.56 9.24 -2.87
CA SER A 44 1.15 8.95 -4.18
C SER A 44 0.24 8.18 -5.15
N GLY A 45 -0.92 7.67 -4.69
CA GLY A 45 -1.85 6.88 -5.50
C GLY A 45 -1.68 5.37 -5.35
N LYS A 46 -1.10 4.90 -4.22
CA LYS A 46 -0.89 3.46 -3.95
C LYS A 46 -2.20 2.67 -3.90
N SER A 47 -3.15 3.12 -3.11
CA SER A 47 -4.44 2.45 -2.90
C SER A 47 -5.24 2.40 -4.20
N GLU A 48 -5.25 3.50 -4.96
CA GLU A 48 -5.89 3.60 -6.27
C GLU A 48 -5.24 2.64 -7.28
N THR A 49 -3.90 2.65 -7.36
CA THR A 49 -3.14 1.75 -8.25
C THR A 49 -3.35 0.29 -7.86
N SER A 50 -3.36 -0.01 -6.56
CA SER A 50 -3.60 -1.37 -6.07
C SER A 50 -5.02 -1.85 -6.36
N LYS A 51 -6.02 -0.98 -6.26
CA LYS A 51 -7.39 -1.27 -6.68
C LYS A 51 -7.46 -1.53 -8.19
N ALA A 52 -6.76 -0.72 -9.00
CA ALA A 52 -6.66 -0.96 -10.44
C ALA A 52 -6.01 -2.31 -10.76
N PHE A 53 -5.02 -2.76 -9.96
CA PHE A 53 -4.43 -4.10 -10.11
C PHE A 53 -5.44 -5.21 -9.83
N VAL A 54 -6.25 -5.08 -8.76
CA VAL A 54 -7.33 -6.03 -8.46
C VAL A 54 -8.28 -6.14 -9.65
N ASP A 55 -8.73 -5.01 -10.17
CA ASP A 55 -9.69 -4.96 -11.28
C ASP A 55 -9.09 -5.53 -12.59
N GLU A 56 -7.81 -5.29 -12.85
CA GLU A 56 -7.13 -5.82 -14.03
C GLU A 56 -6.87 -7.33 -13.92
N LEU A 57 -6.45 -7.82 -12.75
CA LEU A 57 -6.29 -9.26 -12.49
C LEU A 57 -7.62 -10.01 -12.66
N GLU A 58 -8.73 -9.42 -12.20
CA GLU A 58 -10.07 -10.01 -12.35
C GLU A 58 -10.46 -10.16 -13.83
N LYS A 59 -10.12 -9.21 -14.70
CA LYS A 59 -10.32 -9.34 -16.16
C LYS A 59 -9.59 -10.53 -16.78
N HIS A 60 -8.48 -10.94 -16.15
CA HIS A 60 -7.72 -12.13 -16.54
C HIS A 60 -8.16 -13.42 -15.82
N GLY A 61 -9.26 -13.38 -15.06
CA GLY A 61 -9.80 -14.50 -14.30
C GLY A 61 -8.99 -14.86 -13.05
N ILE A 62 -8.10 -13.96 -12.59
CA ILE A 62 -7.23 -14.16 -11.42
C ILE A 62 -7.86 -13.48 -10.20
N LYS A 63 -8.22 -14.27 -9.20
CA LYS A 63 -8.79 -13.75 -7.95
C LYS A 63 -7.69 -13.19 -7.05
N SER A 64 -7.87 -11.97 -6.60
CA SER A 64 -6.91 -11.30 -5.73
C SER A 64 -7.56 -10.68 -4.49
N VAL A 65 -6.74 -10.41 -3.47
CA VAL A 65 -7.12 -9.69 -2.25
C VAL A 65 -6.11 -8.60 -1.94
N LEU A 66 -6.60 -7.49 -1.38
CA LEU A 66 -5.79 -6.31 -1.04
C LEU A 66 -5.63 -6.19 0.48
N LEU A 67 -4.39 -6.04 0.94
CA LEU A 67 -4.01 -5.74 2.32
C LEU A 67 -3.39 -4.34 2.38
N GLY A 68 -4.11 -3.38 2.96
CA GLY A 68 -3.59 -2.03 3.17
C GLY A 68 -2.76 -1.94 4.46
N GLN A 69 -1.54 -1.44 4.38
CA GLN A 69 -0.67 -1.21 5.55
C GLN A 69 -1.32 -0.29 6.59
N ASP A 70 -2.18 0.63 6.15
CA ASP A 70 -2.86 1.59 7.03
C ASP A 70 -3.76 0.88 8.07
N ASP A 71 -4.17 -0.37 7.83
CA ASP A 71 -4.84 -1.19 8.84
C ASP A 71 -3.89 -1.71 9.92
N TYR A 72 -2.59 -1.74 9.66
CA TYR A 72 -1.58 -2.29 10.57
C TYR A 72 -0.89 -1.22 11.45
N PHE A 73 -1.40 -0.01 11.49
CA PHE A 73 -0.90 0.98 12.44
C PHE A 73 -1.12 0.52 13.90
N ILE A 74 -0.19 0.89 14.78
CA ILE A 74 -0.23 0.54 16.21
C ILE A 74 -1.35 1.32 16.93
N LEU A 75 -1.62 2.54 16.48
CA LEU A 75 -2.65 3.42 17.02
C LEU A 75 -3.66 3.79 15.91
N PRO A 76 -4.90 4.14 16.25
CA PRO A 76 -5.85 4.64 15.26
C PRO A 76 -5.47 6.06 14.79
N PRO A 77 -6.01 6.53 13.65
CA PRO A 77 -5.47 7.67 12.91
C PRO A 77 -5.30 8.97 13.70
N ARG A 78 -6.31 9.38 14.49
CA ARG A 78 -6.21 10.61 15.30
C ARG A 78 -5.19 10.49 16.43
N SER A 79 -5.04 9.29 16.98
CA SER A 79 -4.05 9.00 18.03
C SER A 79 -2.63 8.96 17.47
N ILE A 80 -2.44 8.50 16.22
CA ILE A 80 -1.16 8.60 15.51
C ILE A 80 -0.75 10.05 15.35
N ASP A 81 -1.64 10.91 14.85
CA ASP A 81 -1.36 12.33 14.66
C ASP A 81 -0.98 13.00 15.99
N ALA A 82 -1.74 12.75 17.05
CA ALA A 82 -1.44 13.24 18.38
C ALA A 82 -0.07 12.75 18.87
N LYS A 83 0.24 11.45 18.71
CA LYS A 83 1.51 10.86 19.14
C LYS A 83 2.71 11.40 18.38
N ARG A 84 2.59 11.57 17.06
CA ARG A 84 3.62 12.18 16.21
C ARG A 84 3.88 13.65 16.57
N ARG A 85 2.86 14.38 17.06
CA ARG A 85 3.00 15.77 17.54
C ARG A 85 3.72 15.84 18.89
N GLU A 86 3.48 14.87 19.76
CA GLU A 86 4.14 14.74 21.06
C GLU A 86 5.60 14.32 20.89
N ASP A 87 5.86 13.35 20.02
CA ASP A 87 7.17 12.75 19.80
C ASP A 87 7.49 12.69 18.29
N SER A 88 8.32 13.61 17.84
CA SER A 88 8.67 13.71 16.42
C SER A 88 9.54 12.57 15.88
N GLU A 89 10.10 11.73 16.75
CA GLU A 89 10.85 10.53 16.36
C GLU A 89 9.95 9.29 16.28
N TRP A 90 8.69 9.40 16.74
CA TRP A 90 7.70 8.35 16.65
C TRP A 90 7.09 8.30 15.24
N LEU A 91 7.93 8.02 14.25
CA LEU A 91 7.57 7.88 12.84
C LEU A 91 8.48 6.85 12.18
N GLY A 92 7.89 5.94 11.42
CA GLY A 92 8.65 4.98 10.63
C GLY A 92 8.16 3.54 10.73
N PRO A 93 8.71 2.65 9.87
CA PRO A 93 8.19 1.30 9.67
C PRO A 93 8.24 0.39 10.91
N HIS A 94 9.15 0.66 11.85
CA HIS A 94 9.37 -0.18 13.04
C HIS A 94 8.82 0.45 14.32
N VAL A 95 8.22 1.63 14.23
CA VAL A 95 7.75 2.41 15.37
C VAL A 95 6.23 2.51 15.38
N GLU A 96 5.62 2.83 14.26
CA GLU A 96 4.19 3.13 14.17
C GLU A 96 3.36 2.05 13.46
N VAL A 97 4.01 1.11 12.77
CA VAL A 97 3.35 0.07 11.97
C VAL A 97 3.72 -1.32 12.47
N LYS A 98 2.75 -2.21 12.62
CA LYS A 98 2.93 -3.64 12.87
C LYS A 98 3.35 -4.36 11.57
N LEU A 99 4.50 -3.95 11.02
CA LEU A 99 4.97 -4.47 9.73
C LEU A 99 5.26 -5.98 9.78
N ASP A 100 5.72 -6.47 10.95
CA ASP A 100 5.94 -7.90 11.18
C ASP A 100 4.63 -8.71 11.11
N LEU A 101 3.50 -8.13 11.55
CA LEU A 101 2.20 -8.77 11.46
C LEU A 101 1.72 -8.84 10.00
N LEU A 102 1.90 -7.76 9.24
CA LEU A 102 1.61 -7.76 7.81
C LEU A 102 2.45 -8.81 7.09
N GLU A 103 3.77 -8.90 7.39
CA GLU A 103 4.65 -9.93 6.84
C GLU A 103 4.19 -11.35 7.24
N GLN A 104 3.73 -11.54 8.49
CA GLN A 104 3.21 -12.84 8.93
C GLN A 104 1.94 -13.22 8.15
N ASN A 105 1.02 -12.27 7.92
CA ASN A 105 -0.19 -12.52 7.13
C ASN A 105 0.15 -12.90 5.68
N LEU A 106 1.17 -12.28 5.07
CA LEU A 106 1.65 -12.68 3.74
C LEU A 106 2.26 -14.10 3.75
N LYS A 107 3.06 -14.44 4.77
CA LYS A 107 3.59 -15.79 4.94
C LYS A 107 2.49 -16.83 5.10
N ASP A 108 1.47 -16.52 5.88
CA ASP A 108 0.31 -17.39 6.08
C ASP A 108 -0.43 -17.63 4.75
N ALA A 109 -0.59 -16.59 3.94
CA ALA A 109 -1.15 -16.70 2.60
C ALA A 109 -0.28 -17.59 1.68
N ILE A 110 1.04 -17.37 1.65
CA ILE A 110 1.99 -18.18 0.86
C ILE A 110 1.92 -19.65 1.29
N ASN A 111 1.80 -19.92 2.59
CA ASN A 111 1.75 -21.28 3.16
C ASN A 111 0.38 -21.96 3.00
N GLY A 112 -0.56 -21.38 2.27
CA GLY A 112 -1.81 -22.00 1.89
C GLY A 112 -2.93 -21.90 2.93
N LYS A 113 -2.84 -21.02 3.94
CA LYS A 113 -3.98 -20.78 4.84
C LYS A 113 -5.19 -20.30 4.05
N ASN A 114 -6.38 -20.77 4.42
CA ASN A 114 -7.64 -20.39 3.77
C ASN A 114 -8.21 -19.07 4.29
N GLU A 115 -7.66 -18.56 5.38
CA GLU A 115 -8.07 -17.28 5.96
C GLU A 115 -6.89 -16.63 6.69
N ILE A 116 -6.94 -15.31 6.81
CA ILE A 116 -6.03 -14.52 7.64
C ILE A 116 -6.84 -13.56 8.51
N THR A 117 -6.41 -13.37 9.75
CA THR A 117 -6.94 -12.34 10.63
C THR A 117 -5.98 -11.16 10.67
N LYS A 118 -6.51 -9.96 10.49
CA LYS A 118 -5.74 -8.70 10.48
C LYS A 118 -6.47 -7.60 11.25
N PRO A 119 -5.76 -6.55 11.66
CA PRO A 119 -6.41 -5.34 12.15
C PRO A 119 -7.25 -4.69 11.03
N LEU A 120 -8.32 -4.03 11.41
CA LEU A 120 -9.14 -3.16 10.57
C LEU A 120 -9.27 -1.81 11.25
N VAL A 121 -8.68 -0.80 10.66
CA VAL A 121 -8.77 0.58 11.13
C VAL A 121 -10.08 1.20 10.62
N ASP A 122 -10.90 1.73 11.53
CA ASP A 122 -12.02 2.61 11.20
C ASP A 122 -11.59 4.08 11.39
N TYR A 123 -11.49 4.79 10.26
CA TYR A 123 -11.07 6.20 10.25
C TYR A 123 -12.09 7.11 10.95
N ASN A 124 -13.40 6.83 10.75
CA ASN A 124 -14.47 7.67 11.29
C ASN A 124 -14.61 7.51 12.80
N GLU A 125 -14.58 6.26 13.28
CA GLU A 125 -14.71 5.92 14.71
C GLU A 125 -13.39 6.05 15.47
N ASN A 126 -12.27 6.23 14.76
CA ASN A 126 -10.94 6.26 15.36
C ASN A 126 -10.64 5.03 16.22
N SER A 127 -10.95 3.86 15.70
CA SER A 127 -10.79 2.56 16.36
C SER A 127 -10.01 1.58 15.52
N ILE A 128 -9.54 0.52 16.16
CA ILE A 128 -8.93 -0.64 15.51
C ILE A 128 -9.69 -1.87 15.98
N GLU A 129 -10.28 -2.58 15.03
CA GLU A 129 -10.97 -3.85 15.21
C GLU A 129 -10.15 -5.00 14.60
N GLU A 130 -10.67 -6.23 14.63
CA GLU A 130 -10.10 -7.36 13.88
C GLU A 130 -11.04 -7.76 12.76
N GLU A 131 -10.47 -8.12 11.62
CA GLU A 131 -11.17 -8.62 10.45
C GLU A 131 -10.54 -9.94 10.00
N THR A 132 -11.39 -10.94 9.68
CA THR A 132 -10.95 -12.18 9.06
C THR A 132 -11.29 -12.14 7.57
N ILE A 133 -10.29 -12.35 6.72
CA ILE A 133 -10.40 -12.36 5.26
C ILE A 133 -10.26 -13.79 4.77
N SER A 134 -11.26 -14.27 4.00
CA SER A 134 -11.15 -15.55 3.29
C SER A 134 -10.17 -15.44 2.13
N LEU A 135 -9.31 -16.45 2.00
CA LEU A 135 -8.38 -16.62 0.90
C LEU A 135 -8.79 -17.76 -0.05
N ASP A 136 -10.02 -18.24 0.02
CA ASP A 136 -10.51 -19.32 -0.84
C ASP A 136 -10.52 -18.89 -2.30
N GLY A 137 -9.79 -19.65 -3.14
CA GLY A 137 -9.61 -19.37 -4.56
C GLY A 137 -8.76 -18.13 -4.87
N VAL A 138 -8.17 -17.47 -3.86
CA VAL A 138 -7.26 -16.34 -4.06
C VAL A 138 -5.91 -16.85 -4.59
N GLU A 139 -5.47 -16.28 -5.70
CA GLU A 139 -4.19 -16.57 -6.35
C GLU A 139 -3.15 -15.48 -6.07
N VAL A 140 -3.60 -14.22 -5.89
CA VAL A 140 -2.72 -13.06 -5.69
C VAL A 140 -3.09 -12.32 -4.41
N VAL A 141 -2.09 -11.98 -3.59
CA VAL A 141 -2.24 -11.05 -2.47
C VAL A 141 -1.45 -9.79 -2.77
N ILE A 142 -2.12 -8.64 -2.73
CA ILE A 142 -1.50 -7.33 -2.94
C ILE A 142 -1.37 -6.65 -1.58
N ALA A 143 -0.15 -6.28 -1.19
CA ALA A 143 0.08 -5.45 -0.01
C ALA A 143 0.46 -4.03 -0.44
N GLU A 144 -0.30 -3.02 -0.02
CA GLU A 144 0.00 -1.63 -0.35
C GLU A 144 0.30 -0.80 0.89
N GLY A 145 1.19 0.16 0.76
CA GLY A 145 1.52 1.07 1.86
C GLY A 145 2.89 1.72 1.73
N THR A 146 3.14 2.69 2.59
CA THR A 146 4.37 3.49 2.55
C THR A 146 5.63 2.63 2.70
N TYR A 147 5.60 1.60 3.54
CA TYR A 147 6.75 0.79 3.90
C TYR A 147 6.73 -0.64 3.33
N THR A 148 5.76 -0.98 2.48
CA THR A 148 5.61 -2.35 1.95
C THR A 148 6.78 -2.81 1.08
N SER A 149 7.60 -1.90 0.57
CA SER A 149 8.87 -2.22 -0.11
C SER A 149 9.89 -2.96 0.77
N LEU A 150 9.76 -2.86 2.11
CA LEU A 150 10.63 -3.54 3.09
C LEU A 150 10.22 -5.00 3.36
N LEU A 151 9.02 -5.40 2.95
CA LEU A 151 8.51 -6.75 3.15
C LEU A 151 9.34 -7.79 2.38
N ARG A 152 9.44 -8.99 2.95
CA ARG A 152 10.21 -10.12 2.41
C ARG A 152 9.30 -11.12 1.71
N ASN A 153 9.90 -11.99 0.90
CA ASN A 153 9.20 -13.03 0.14
C ASN A 153 8.13 -12.47 -0.81
N ILE A 154 8.46 -11.38 -1.47
CA ILE A 154 7.62 -10.69 -2.43
C ILE A 154 8.02 -11.11 -3.85
N ASP A 155 7.03 -11.43 -4.68
CA ASP A 155 7.26 -11.86 -6.07
C ASP A 155 7.37 -10.68 -7.03
N THR A 156 6.64 -9.59 -6.76
CA THR A 156 6.72 -8.35 -7.56
C THR A 156 6.61 -7.14 -6.65
N LYS A 157 7.58 -6.25 -6.78
CA LYS A 157 7.62 -4.98 -6.07
C LYS A 157 7.38 -3.82 -7.02
N VAL A 158 6.35 -3.04 -6.74
CA VAL A 158 6.03 -1.81 -7.47
C VAL A 158 6.27 -0.61 -6.56
N PHE A 159 6.97 0.39 -7.05
CA PHE A 159 7.22 1.64 -6.32
C PHE A 159 6.68 2.84 -7.09
N ILE A 160 5.79 3.62 -6.46
CA ILE A 160 5.24 4.85 -7.05
C ILE A 160 6.14 6.02 -6.65
N ALA A 161 6.93 6.52 -7.60
CA ALA A 161 7.93 7.56 -7.41
C ALA A 161 7.32 8.97 -7.53
N ARG A 162 6.24 9.21 -6.75
CA ARG A 162 5.62 10.53 -6.58
C ARG A 162 5.86 10.99 -5.16
N ASN A 163 6.45 12.15 -5.01
CA ASN A 163 6.78 12.73 -3.71
C ASN A 163 5.65 13.67 -3.21
N ARG A 164 5.79 14.16 -2.00
CA ARG A 164 4.80 15.04 -1.35
C ARG A 164 4.45 16.31 -2.14
N LEU A 165 5.35 16.81 -2.99
CA LEU A 165 5.09 17.98 -3.85
C LEU A 165 4.24 17.60 -5.07
N ASP A 166 4.50 16.41 -5.65
CA ASP A 166 3.73 15.87 -6.78
C ASP A 166 2.31 15.45 -6.37
N THR A 167 2.07 15.22 -5.07
CA THR A 167 0.81 14.66 -4.55
C THR A 167 -0.13 15.71 -3.93
N LEU A 168 0.24 16.97 -3.95
CA LEU A 168 -0.52 18.03 -3.28
C LEU A 168 -1.98 18.10 -3.74
N ASP A 169 -2.20 18.13 -5.07
CA ASP A 169 -3.55 18.19 -5.65
C ASP A 169 -4.39 16.96 -5.30
N HIS A 170 -3.75 15.78 -5.29
CA HIS A 170 -4.41 14.52 -4.91
C HIS A 170 -4.81 14.52 -3.43
N ARG A 171 -3.94 14.98 -2.54
CA ARG A 171 -4.24 15.14 -1.11
C ARG A 171 -5.38 16.14 -0.86
N GLN A 172 -5.43 17.21 -1.64
CA GLN A 172 -6.54 18.17 -1.58
C GLN A 172 -7.87 17.53 -1.96
N LYS A 173 -7.91 16.72 -3.03
CA LYS A 173 -9.12 16.02 -3.49
C LYS A 173 -9.63 15.00 -2.45
N ARG A 174 -8.74 14.32 -1.73
CA ARG A 174 -9.11 13.33 -0.69
C ARG A 174 -9.75 13.97 0.54
N ASN A 175 -9.52 15.25 0.77
CA ASN A 175 -10.12 16.06 1.84
C ASN A 175 -10.10 15.39 3.24
N ARG A 176 -8.98 14.78 3.60
CA ARG A 176 -8.76 14.17 4.92
C ARG A 176 -8.32 15.24 5.92
N GLY A 177 -9.29 16.01 6.46
CA GLY A 177 -9.03 17.01 7.49
C GLY A 177 -7.94 18.04 7.10
N ASN A 178 -6.91 18.20 7.92
CA ASN A 178 -5.85 19.19 7.76
C ASN A 178 -4.62 18.67 6.98
N GLU A 179 -4.76 17.68 6.10
CA GLU A 179 -3.64 17.12 5.32
C GLU A 179 -2.90 18.15 4.46
N VAL A 180 -3.52 19.28 4.18
CA VAL A 180 -2.96 20.35 3.37
C VAL A 180 -2.91 21.66 4.15
N GLY A 181 -1.73 22.29 4.19
CA GLY A 181 -1.52 23.57 4.84
C GLY A 181 -1.12 23.49 6.32
N ASP A 182 -1.08 22.29 6.93
CA ASP A 182 -0.52 22.12 8.28
C ASP A 182 1.00 21.92 8.20
N PRO A 183 1.81 22.83 8.77
CA PRO A 183 3.27 22.72 8.77
C PRO A 183 3.79 21.44 9.44
N PHE A 184 3.02 20.88 10.40
CA PHE A 184 3.36 19.64 11.04
C PHE A 184 3.24 18.45 10.07
N ILE A 185 2.15 18.38 9.32
CA ILE A 185 1.94 17.35 8.29
C ILE A 185 3.03 17.43 7.21
N GLU A 186 3.42 18.61 6.78
CA GLU A 186 4.53 18.77 5.83
C GLU A 186 5.87 18.25 6.42
N LYS A 187 6.11 18.41 7.73
CA LYS A 187 7.28 17.84 8.41
C LYS A 187 7.21 16.31 8.43
N VAL A 188 6.04 15.73 8.72
CA VAL A 188 5.81 14.27 8.69
C VAL A 188 6.13 13.71 7.30
N LEU A 189 5.53 14.29 6.25
CA LEU A 189 5.76 13.87 4.86
C LEU A 189 7.22 14.02 4.42
N ALA A 190 7.90 15.07 4.88
CA ALA A 190 9.32 15.24 4.61
C ALA A 190 10.19 14.18 5.30
N THR A 191 9.76 13.70 6.47
CA THR A 191 10.45 12.62 7.19
C THR A 191 10.16 11.27 6.54
N GLU A 192 8.91 10.97 6.17
CA GLU A 192 8.56 9.80 5.36
C GLU A 192 9.42 9.74 4.08
N HIS A 193 9.51 10.87 3.37
CA HIS A 193 10.33 10.97 2.17
C HIS A 193 11.78 10.54 2.42
N LYS A 194 12.41 11.00 3.51
CA LYS A 194 13.79 10.62 3.85
C LYS A 194 13.93 9.11 4.11
N ILE A 195 12.90 8.49 4.70
CA ILE A 195 12.90 7.06 5.01
C ILE A 195 12.80 6.25 3.71
N ILE A 196 11.88 6.60 2.81
CA ILE A 196 11.53 5.73 1.67
C ILE A 196 12.15 6.15 0.32
N ALA A 197 12.81 7.30 0.23
CA ALA A 197 13.39 7.78 -1.04
C ALA A 197 14.35 6.77 -1.70
N GLY A 198 15.09 5.99 -0.89
CA GLY A 198 15.96 4.93 -1.35
C GLY A 198 15.25 3.63 -1.77
N HIS A 199 13.97 3.44 -1.40
CA HIS A 199 13.26 2.19 -1.63
C HIS A 199 12.90 1.93 -3.10
N LYS A 200 12.93 2.96 -3.93
CA LYS A 200 12.81 2.84 -5.39
C LYS A 200 13.78 1.81 -5.97
N GLN A 201 14.96 1.65 -5.39
CA GLN A 201 15.99 0.69 -5.85
C GLN A 201 15.61 -0.77 -5.55
N LEU A 202 14.61 -1.01 -4.71
CA LEU A 202 14.13 -2.34 -4.34
C LEU A 202 13.01 -2.84 -5.26
N ALA A 203 12.55 -2.01 -6.19
CA ALA A 203 11.37 -2.28 -7.01
C ALA A 203 11.74 -2.96 -8.34
N ASP A 204 10.86 -3.86 -8.81
CA ASP A 204 10.89 -4.42 -10.15
C ASP A 204 10.28 -3.45 -11.17
N PHE A 205 9.23 -2.73 -10.74
CA PHE A 205 8.54 -1.71 -11.53
C PHE A 205 8.52 -0.38 -10.77
N VAL A 206 8.89 0.69 -11.46
CA VAL A 206 8.77 2.04 -10.94
C VAL A 206 7.72 2.80 -11.75
N VAL A 207 6.71 3.30 -11.04
CA VAL A 207 5.72 4.23 -11.60
C VAL A 207 6.24 5.64 -11.40
N THR A 208 6.49 6.37 -12.48
CA THR A 208 7.02 7.75 -12.43
C THR A 208 5.95 8.74 -11.94
N LYS A 209 6.34 9.98 -11.69
CA LYS A 209 5.42 11.06 -11.30
C LYS A 209 4.29 11.28 -12.31
N ASP A 210 4.53 11.01 -13.59
CA ASP A 210 3.57 11.15 -14.68
C ASP A 210 2.85 9.82 -14.99
N TYR A 211 2.88 8.86 -14.06
CA TYR A 211 2.29 7.52 -14.18
C TYR A 211 2.81 6.69 -15.38
N ASN A 212 4.03 6.94 -15.83
CA ASN A 212 4.70 6.03 -16.75
C ASN A 212 5.34 4.88 -15.97
N VAL A 213 5.31 3.68 -16.56
CA VAL A 213 5.91 2.48 -15.97
C VAL A 213 7.31 2.29 -16.52
N VAL A 214 8.27 2.08 -15.62
CA VAL A 214 9.67 1.73 -15.94
C VAL A 214 9.96 0.37 -15.30
N ILE A 215 10.44 -0.58 -16.08
CA ILE A 215 10.92 -1.89 -15.61
C ILE A 215 12.36 -1.68 -15.15
N VAL A 216 12.69 -2.15 -13.93
CA VAL A 216 14.01 -1.93 -13.31
C VAL A 216 14.77 -3.25 -13.14
N GLY A 217 14.07 -4.36 -12.88
CA GLY A 217 14.64 -5.68 -12.62
C GLY A 217 14.10 -6.78 -13.50
#